data_e1b710e43b84f41c0d2b830928278471
#
_entry.id   e1b710e43b84f41c0d2b830928278471
#
_cell.length_a   1.000
_cell.length_b   1.000
_cell.length_c   1.000
_cell.angle_alpha   90.00
_cell.angle_beta   90.00
_cell.angle_gamma   90.00
#
_symmetry.space_group_name_H-M   'P 1'
#
loop_
_entity.id
_entity.type
_entity.pdbx_description
1 polymer ?
#
loop_
_entity_poly.entity_id
_entity_poly.type
_entity_poly.pdbx_seq_one_letter_code
_entity_poly.pdbx_strand_id
1 'polypeptide(L)'
;MNKETYVIYSYIDKPLLVGGKKFDLRIYVVVTSYRPLKVWLSSEGFARFCNEKYSSDLSEIDNMMIHLTNVAIQKKNDDYNAEHGSKWSIENLRFYLE
;
A
#
# COMPACT_ATOMS: atom_id res chain seq x y z
N MET A 1 9.15 -30.56 14.74
CA MET A 1 9.81 -29.53 13.92
C MET A 1 8.77 -28.83 13.06
N ASN A 2 8.60 -27.54 13.28
CA ASN A 2 7.67 -26.76 12.47
C ASN A 2 8.24 -26.56 11.07
N LYS A 3 7.47 -26.99 10.07
CA LYS A 3 7.78 -26.72 8.69
C LYS A 3 6.95 -25.54 8.22
N GLU A 4 7.35 -24.33 8.62
CA GLU A 4 6.69 -23.13 8.16
C GLU A 4 7.37 -22.64 6.89
N THR A 5 6.56 -22.18 5.95
CA THR A 5 7.05 -21.60 4.71
C THR A 5 7.11 -20.09 4.86
N TYR A 6 8.28 -19.53 4.61
CA TYR A 6 8.51 -18.09 4.70
C TYR A 6 8.90 -17.55 3.33
N VAL A 7 8.59 -16.29 3.13
CA VAL A 7 9.08 -15.55 1.98
C VAL A 7 9.93 -14.39 2.49
N ILE A 8 11.11 -14.24 1.95
CA ILE A 8 12.05 -13.19 2.35
C ILE A 8 12.14 -12.18 1.21
N TYR A 9 11.91 -10.91 1.54
CA TYR A 9 12.00 -9.81 0.59
C TYR A 9 13.08 -8.83 0.99
N SER A 10 13.66 -8.16 -0.01
CA SER A 10 14.44 -6.96 0.25
C SER A 10 13.48 -5.81 0.54
N TYR A 11 13.58 -5.23 1.72
CA TYR A 11 12.73 -4.12 2.13
C TYR A 11 13.13 -2.84 1.40
N ILE A 12 12.15 -2.12 0.91
CA ILE A 12 12.38 -0.81 0.28
C ILE A 12 12.41 0.23 1.39
N ASP A 13 13.60 0.66 1.78
CA ASP A 13 13.80 1.54 2.92
C ASP A 13 13.69 3.03 2.57
N LYS A 14 13.69 3.37 1.27
CA LYS A 14 13.53 4.73 0.78
C LYS A 14 12.35 4.81 -0.19
N PRO A 15 11.11 4.59 0.29
CA PRO A 15 9.95 4.63 -0.59
C PRO A 15 9.62 6.05 -1.01
N LEU A 16 8.90 6.19 -2.12
CA LEU A 16 8.27 7.45 -2.46
C LEU A 16 7.19 7.76 -1.42
N LEU A 17 7.18 8.98 -0.92
CA LEU A 17 6.22 9.40 0.11
C LEU A 17 5.30 10.50 -0.43
N VAL A 18 4.07 10.52 0.05
CA VAL A 18 3.12 11.60 -0.20
C VAL A 18 2.71 12.18 1.15
N GLY A 19 2.99 13.46 1.37
CA GLY A 19 2.76 14.08 2.67
C GLY A 19 3.57 13.44 3.79
N GLY A 20 4.73 12.85 3.47
CA GLY A 20 5.59 12.16 4.42
C GLY A 20 5.11 10.76 4.79
N LYS A 21 4.06 10.26 4.15
CA LYS A 21 3.48 8.95 4.44
C LYS A 21 3.80 7.94 3.36
N LYS A 22 4.06 6.71 3.78
CA LYS A 22 4.21 5.59 2.87
C LYS A 22 2.86 5.19 2.30
N PHE A 23 2.85 4.76 1.04
CA PHE A 23 1.63 4.27 0.38
C PHE A 23 1.96 3.11 -0.54
N ASP A 24 0.92 2.37 -0.93
CA ASP A 24 0.99 1.42 -2.01
C ASP A 24 -0.22 1.59 -2.93
N LEU A 25 -0.17 0.91 -4.08
CA LEU A 25 -1.24 0.95 -5.07
C LEU A 25 -1.94 -0.39 -5.14
N ARG A 26 -3.27 -0.35 -5.12
CA ARG A 26 -4.10 -1.50 -5.45
C ARG A 26 -4.56 -1.33 -6.89
N ILE A 27 -4.10 -2.23 -7.74
CA ILE A 27 -4.36 -2.20 -9.18
C ILE A 27 -5.04 -3.50 -9.56
N TYR A 28 -6.04 -3.43 -10.42
CA TYR A 28 -6.80 -4.59 -10.86
C TYR A 28 -6.47 -4.94 -12.30
N VAL A 29 -6.26 -6.23 -12.53
CA VAL A 29 -5.91 -6.78 -13.83
C VAL A 29 -6.87 -7.93 -14.13
N VAL A 30 -7.41 -7.96 -15.35
CA VAL A 30 -8.27 -9.03 -15.81
C VAL A 30 -7.57 -9.80 -16.91
N VAL A 31 -7.46 -11.11 -16.74
CA VAL A 31 -6.93 -12.00 -17.77
C VAL A 31 -8.12 -12.66 -18.46
N THR A 32 -8.33 -12.36 -19.73
CA THR A 32 -9.45 -12.88 -20.51
C THR A 32 -9.09 -14.12 -21.33
N SER A 33 -7.83 -14.34 -21.59
CA SER A 33 -7.34 -15.49 -22.34
C SER A 33 -5.90 -15.79 -21.95
N TYR A 34 -5.53 -17.08 -21.96
CA TYR A 34 -4.15 -17.49 -21.72
C TYR A 34 -3.41 -17.87 -23.01
N ARG A 35 -4.15 -18.24 -24.05
CA ARG A 35 -3.58 -18.64 -25.34
C ARG A 35 -4.44 -18.14 -26.50
N PRO A 36 -4.11 -17.00 -27.09
CA PRO A 36 -3.05 -16.07 -26.74
C PRO A 36 -3.33 -15.34 -25.44
N LEU A 37 -2.28 -14.91 -24.75
CA LEU A 37 -2.42 -14.17 -23.50
C LEU A 37 -3.04 -12.80 -23.78
N LYS A 38 -4.16 -12.52 -23.13
CA LYS A 38 -4.84 -11.23 -23.19
C LYS A 38 -5.09 -10.74 -21.79
N VAL A 39 -4.52 -9.58 -21.49
CA VAL A 39 -4.55 -8.96 -20.15
C VAL A 39 -5.05 -7.53 -20.29
N TRP A 40 -5.96 -7.16 -19.40
CA TRP A 40 -6.56 -5.83 -19.38
C TRP A 40 -6.30 -5.18 -18.03
N LEU A 41 -5.78 -3.96 -18.05
CA LEU A 41 -5.56 -3.17 -16.87
C LEU A 41 -6.79 -2.30 -16.61
N SER A 42 -7.35 -2.39 -15.40
CA SER A 42 -8.45 -1.53 -15.01
C SER A 42 -7.96 -0.09 -14.87
N SER A 43 -8.79 0.87 -15.32
CA SER A 43 -8.53 2.28 -15.07
C SER A 43 -8.82 2.66 -13.63
N GLU A 44 -9.54 1.82 -12.92
CA GLU A 44 -9.88 2.04 -11.51
C GLU A 44 -8.85 1.34 -10.62
N GLY A 45 -8.60 1.95 -9.51
CA GLY A 45 -7.71 1.44 -8.50
C GLY A 45 -7.61 2.49 -7.41
N PHE A 46 -6.80 2.22 -6.41
CA PHE A 46 -6.64 3.18 -5.32
C PHE A 46 -5.28 3.07 -4.68
N ALA A 47 -4.87 4.17 -4.05
CA ALA A 47 -3.68 4.21 -3.21
C ALA A 47 -4.10 4.03 -1.76
N ARG A 48 -3.33 3.24 -1.01
CA ARG A 48 -3.53 3.02 0.43
C ARG A 48 -2.37 3.65 1.16
N PHE A 49 -2.67 4.48 2.14
CA PHE A 49 -1.67 5.23 2.89
C PHE A 49 -1.55 4.71 4.31
N CYS A 50 -0.35 4.80 4.86
CA CYS A 50 -0.15 4.68 6.30
C CYS A 50 -0.67 5.95 6.98
N ASN A 51 -1.22 5.82 8.19
CA ASN A 51 -1.73 6.96 8.93
C ASN A 51 -0.64 7.82 9.54
N GLU A 52 0.50 7.22 9.85
CA GLU A 52 1.65 7.92 10.43
C GLU A 52 2.73 8.18 9.40
N LYS A 53 3.51 9.23 9.62
CA LYS A 53 4.61 9.58 8.73
C LYS A 53 5.69 8.51 8.75
N TYR A 54 6.28 8.26 7.59
CA TYR A 54 7.33 7.26 7.43
C TYR A 54 8.59 7.66 8.18
N SER A 55 9.23 6.68 8.78
CA SER A 55 10.54 6.83 9.39
C SER A 55 11.39 5.61 9.07
N SER A 56 12.65 5.85 8.69
CA SER A 56 13.65 4.79 8.52
C SER A 56 14.44 4.51 9.78
N ASP A 57 14.08 5.15 10.89
CA ASP A 57 14.71 4.93 12.18
C ASP A 57 14.47 3.50 12.65
N LEU A 58 15.53 2.84 13.10
CA LEU A 58 15.43 1.45 13.59
C LEU A 58 14.51 1.32 14.80
N SER A 59 14.36 2.38 15.60
CA SER A 59 13.45 2.38 16.74
C SER A 59 11.99 2.27 16.32
N GLU A 60 11.67 2.62 15.06
CA GLU A 60 10.31 2.60 14.51
C GLU A 60 10.06 1.42 13.55
N ILE A 61 11.03 0.51 13.42
CA ILE A 61 10.93 -0.56 12.42
C ILE A 61 9.75 -1.51 12.69
N ASP A 62 9.36 -1.67 13.95
CA ASP A 62 8.22 -2.51 14.35
C ASP A 62 6.89 -1.77 14.32
N ASN A 63 6.88 -0.48 14.00
CA ASN A 63 5.65 0.30 13.97
C ASN A 63 4.89 0.01 12.68
N MET A 64 3.86 -0.84 12.76
CA MET A 64 3.05 -1.23 11.61
C MET A 64 2.28 -0.07 10.99
N MET A 65 1.97 0.98 11.77
CA MET A 65 1.25 2.15 11.27
C MET A 65 2.07 2.98 10.30
N ILE A 66 3.40 2.85 10.34
CA ILE A 66 4.33 3.54 9.46
C ILE A 66 4.61 2.70 8.20
N HIS A 67 4.70 1.38 8.36
CA HIS A 67 5.27 0.49 7.34
C HIS A 67 4.24 -0.31 6.57
N LEU A 68 3.07 -0.60 7.15
CA LEU A 68 2.06 -1.45 6.53
C LEU A 68 0.81 -0.63 6.17
N THR A 69 0.36 -0.78 4.94
CA THR A 69 -0.79 -0.03 4.40
C THR A 69 -2.11 -0.77 4.54
N ASN A 70 -2.11 -1.99 5.09
CA ASN A 70 -3.31 -2.81 5.23
C ASN A 70 -4.38 -2.10 6.06
N VAL A 71 -5.60 -2.05 5.54
CA VAL A 71 -6.74 -1.41 6.23
C VAL A 71 -6.97 -2.06 7.60
N ALA A 72 -6.84 -3.38 7.70
CA ALA A 72 -7.01 -4.10 8.96
C ALA A 72 -6.07 -3.60 10.06
N ILE A 73 -4.89 -3.10 9.68
CA ILE A 73 -3.91 -2.55 10.61
C ILE A 73 -4.17 -1.06 10.85
N GLN A 74 -4.39 -0.29 9.79
CA GLN A 74 -4.52 1.15 9.87
C GLN A 74 -5.76 1.60 10.64
N LYS A 75 -6.86 0.85 10.56
CA LYS A 75 -8.08 1.22 11.29
C LYS A 75 -7.97 1.08 12.81
N LYS A 76 -6.88 0.52 13.32
CA LYS A 76 -6.57 0.51 14.75
C LYS A 76 -5.99 1.84 15.22
N ASN A 77 -5.61 2.71 14.31
CA ASN A 77 -5.07 4.03 14.63
C ASN A 77 -6.20 5.00 14.94
N ASP A 78 -6.02 5.81 15.98
CA ASP A 78 -7.04 6.81 16.42
C ASP A 78 -7.30 7.87 15.36
N ASP A 79 -6.33 8.12 14.48
CA ASP A 79 -6.47 9.11 13.40
C ASP A 79 -7.17 8.54 12.17
N TYR A 80 -7.58 7.26 12.20
CA TYR A 80 -8.25 6.65 11.06
C TYR A 80 -9.65 7.22 10.86
N ASN A 81 -9.92 7.66 9.62
CA ASN A 81 -11.24 8.17 9.23
C ASN A 81 -12.06 7.05 8.59
N ALA A 82 -13.15 6.66 9.25
CA ALA A 82 -13.99 5.56 8.80
C ALA A 82 -14.72 5.84 7.47
N GLU A 83 -14.98 7.11 7.14
CA GLU A 83 -15.64 7.47 5.88
C GLU A 83 -14.72 7.38 4.68
N HIS A 84 -13.51 7.91 4.82
CA HIS A 84 -12.53 7.97 3.73
C HIS A 84 -11.47 6.91 3.86
N GLY A 85 -11.21 6.45 5.09
CA GLY A 85 -10.10 5.56 5.39
C GLY A 85 -8.77 6.23 5.05
N SER A 86 -7.81 5.41 4.63
CA SER A 86 -6.48 5.86 4.20
C SER A 86 -6.34 5.72 2.69
N LYS A 87 -7.41 5.92 1.95
CA LYS A 87 -7.46 5.64 0.52
C LYS A 87 -7.63 6.89 -0.31
N TRP A 88 -6.88 6.95 -1.42
CA TRP A 88 -7.09 7.93 -2.49
C TRP A 88 -7.38 7.17 -3.77
N SER A 89 -8.22 7.73 -4.65
CA SER A 89 -8.36 7.19 -5.99
C SER A 89 -7.04 7.35 -6.76
N ILE A 90 -6.81 6.49 -7.74
CA ILE A 90 -5.64 6.59 -8.61
C ILE A 90 -5.63 7.95 -9.32
N GLU A 91 -6.78 8.43 -9.71
CA GLU A 91 -6.91 9.72 -10.38
C GLU A 91 -6.45 10.88 -9.49
N ASN A 92 -6.86 10.88 -8.22
CA ASN A 92 -6.44 11.90 -7.25
C ASN A 92 -4.93 11.83 -6.99
N LEU A 93 -4.38 10.62 -6.90
CA LEU A 93 -2.95 10.45 -6.72
C LEU A 93 -2.17 10.99 -7.91
N ARG A 94 -2.61 10.68 -9.13
CA ARG A 94 -1.98 11.19 -10.36
C ARG A 94 -2.00 12.71 -10.38
N PHE A 95 -3.12 13.30 -10.03
CA PHE A 95 -3.26 14.76 -9.97
C PHE A 95 -2.27 15.39 -9.00
N TYR A 96 -2.06 14.77 -7.85
CA TYR A 96 -1.10 15.24 -6.84
C TYR A 96 0.35 15.14 -7.35
N LEU A 97 0.69 14.07 -8.08
CA LEU A 97 2.05 13.81 -8.53
C LEU A 97 2.44 14.61 -9.79
N GLU A 98 1.48 15.17 -10.50
CA GLU A 98 1.73 15.98 -11.70
C GLU A 98 2.18 17.43 -11.40
#